data_3292b69eb65664479b795641ed36aec4
#
_entry.id   3292b69eb65664479b795641ed36aec4
#
_cell.length_a   1.000
_cell.length_b   1.000
_cell.length_c   1.000
_cell.angle_alpha   90.00
_cell.angle_beta   90.00
_cell.angle_gamma   90.00
#
_symmetry.space_group_name_H-M   'P 1'
#
loop_
_entity.id
_entity.type
_entity.pdbx_description
1 polymer ?
#
loop_
_entity_poly.entity_id
_entity_poly.type
_entity_poly.pdbx_seq_one_letter_code
_entity_poly.pdbx_strand_id
1 'polypeptide(L)'
;VGYVVTVNEETGAIAVTKDGKDATPAGFGRIAAQVAKQVIMQRVREAEKDAIIADYSDKLGTLVTGMILRFDGPNVVIDIGRGQAMMPQAEAIPNEFYRLNQRVAVYIKEIRDTYKGKTIIVSRAAPELVKELFAREVPEVGAGSVEIVAIAREAGHRTKISVKSTEDGIDPVGSCVGQKGIRVQAVINELNGEKIDIVEYSTNLVEYVKAALAPAEGFEVNIDESKRKVTVTVPDDQLSLAIGRGGQNARLAAKLLGFKVDIKGVTDSGVHSVTGEEEFEIDRLGLGSKVRNTLLDLKITTVKELEEKLESLKATIEELDPRAYVETGKAIARFY
;
A
#
# COMPACT_ATOMS: atom_id res chain seq x y z
N VAL A 1 -1.80 52.60 -13.42
CA VAL A 1 -1.39 52.64 -14.85
C VAL A 1 -1.76 51.30 -15.44
N GLY A 2 -2.91 51.26 -16.12
CA GLY A 2 -3.47 50.02 -16.66
C GLY A 2 -3.17 49.83 -18.13
N TYR A 3 -2.61 48.71 -18.51
CA TYR A 3 -2.62 48.29 -19.91
C TYR A 3 -3.97 47.56 -20.17
N VAL A 4 -4.59 47.86 -21.30
CA VAL A 4 -5.80 47.17 -21.78
C VAL A 4 -5.42 46.40 -23.03
N VAL A 5 -5.73 45.12 -23.05
CA VAL A 5 -5.54 44.25 -24.22
C VAL A 5 -6.89 44.02 -24.87
N THR A 6 -7.00 44.34 -26.14
CA THR A 6 -8.20 44.08 -26.95
C THR A 6 -7.90 43.12 -28.07
N VAL A 7 -8.80 42.20 -28.33
CA VAL A 7 -8.74 41.25 -29.44
C VAL A 7 -9.86 41.58 -30.41
N ASN A 8 -9.52 41.80 -31.66
CA ASN A 8 -10.51 41.95 -32.72
C ASN A 8 -11.04 40.56 -33.09
N GLU A 9 -12.32 40.31 -32.89
CA GLU A 9 -12.93 39.01 -33.09
C GLU A 9 -12.97 38.56 -34.56
N GLU A 10 -13.00 39.51 -35.51
CA GLU A 10 -13.05 39.18 -36.94
C GLU A 10 -11.67 38.91 -37.54
N THR A 11 -10.67 39.69 -37.12
CA THR A 11 -9.30 39.59 -37.68
C THR A 11 -8.32 38.83 -36.82
N GLY A 12 -8.68 38.57 -35.54
CA GLY A 12 -7.75 38.01 -34.56
C GLY A 12 -6.60 38.94 -34.17
N ALA A 13 -6.64 40.20 -34.61
CA ALA A 13 -5.59 41.18 -34.30
C ALA A 13 -5.65 41.58 -32.81
N ILE A 14 -4.48 41.57 -32.16
CA ILE A 14 -4.34 41.92 -30.74
C ILE A 14 -3.73 43.33 -30.67
N ALA A 15 -4.38 44.24 -29.98
CA ALA A 15 -3.90 45.56 -29.68
C ALA A 15 -3.74 45.77 -28.17
N VAL A 16 -2.63 46.38 -27.77
CA VAL A 16 -2.35 46.78 -26.38
C VAL A 16 -2.42 48.28 -26.30
N THR A 17 -3.32 48.79 -25.48
CA THR A 17 -3.42 50.24 -25.24
C THR A 17 -3.00 50.59 -23.81
N LYS A 18 -2.32 51.71 -23.68
CA LYS A 18 -1.94 52.30 -22.38
C LYS A 18 -2.50 53.73 -22.37
N ASP A 19 -3.35 54.00 -21.38
CA ASP A 19 -3.96 55.32 -21.23
C ASP A 19 -4.65 55.82 -22.54
N GLY A 20 -5.28 54.87 -23.28
CA GLY A 20 -5.98 55.18 -24.55
C GLY A 20 -5.09 55.33 -25.78
N LYS A 21 -3.80 55.17 -25.67
CA LYS A 21 -2.84 55.22 -26.78
C LYS A 21 -2.36 53.81 -27.13
N ASP A 22 -2.20 53.52 -28.41
CA ASP A 22 -1.60 52.25 -28.86
C ASP A 22 -0.16 52.11 -28.35
N ALA A 23 0.06 51.09 -27.62
CA ALA A 23 1.32 50.68 -27.04
C ALA A 23 1.74 49.27 -27.49
N THR A 24 1.19 48.79 -28.61
CA THR A 24 1.44 47.45 -29.15
C THR A 24 2.89 47.35 -29.63
N PRO A 25 3.72 46.48 -29.01
CA PRO A 25 5.13 46.33 -29.44
C PRO A 25 5.22 45.73 -30.86
N ALA A 26 6.27 46.15 -31.60
CA ALA A 26 6.57 45.53 -32.88
C ALA A 26 6.79 44.03 -32.73
N GLY A 27 6.06 43.23 -33.53
CA GLY A 27 6.10 41.74 -33.42
C GLY A 27 5.26 41.12 -32.32
N PHE A 28 4.50 41.92 -31.56
CA PHE A 28 3.61 41.42 -30.48
C PHE A 28 2.64 40.35 -30.96
N GLY A 29 2.07 40.48 -32.16
CA GLY A 29 1.18 39.48 -32.74
C GLY A 29 1.82 38.10 -32.86
N ARG A 30 3.12 38.03 -33.16
CA ARG A 30 3.84 36.78 -33.27
C ARG A 30 4.07 36.12 -31.89
N ILE A 31 4.45 36.95 -30.90
CA ILE A 31 4.62 36.51 -29.52
C ILE A 31 3.28 36.08 -28.92
N ALA A 32 2.24 36.88 -29.12
CA ALA A 32 0.90 36.57 -28.65
C ALA A 32 0.34 35.27 -29.26
N ALA A 33 0.57 35.04 -30.55
CA ALA A 33 0.16 33.80 -31.24
C ALA A 33 0.93 32.55 -30.67
N GLN A 34 2.22 32.70 -30.38
CA GLN A 34 2.99 31.60 -29.75
C GLN A 34 2.51 31.31 -28.34
N VAL A 35 2.27 32.34 -27.52
CA VAL A 35 1.73 32.18 -26.16
C VAL A 35 0.33 31.58 -26.20
N ALA A 36 -0.54 32.09 -27.09
CA ALA A 36 -1.89 31.53 -27.25
C ALA A 36 -1.83 30.05 -27.65
N LYS A 37 -0.99 29.67 -28.61
CA LYS A 37 -0.77 28.26 -28.98
C LYS A 37 -0.33 27.44 -27.79
N GLN A 38 0.64 27.94 -27.01
CA GLN A 38 1.14 27.23 -25.82
C GLN A 38 0.04 27.04 -24.78
N VAL A 39 -0.75 28.10 -24.50
CA VAL A 39 -1.86 28.03 -23.54
C VAL A 39 -2.97 27.08 -24.02
N ILE A 40 -3.33 27.15 -25.29
CA ILE A 40 -4.33 26.24 -25.87
C ILE A 40 -3.84 24.79 -25.77
N MET A 41 -2.61 24.51 -26.18
CA MET A 41 -2.03 23.17 -26.09
C MET A 41 -1.92 22.67 -24.65
N GLN A 42 -1.66 23.56 -23.70
CA GLN A 42 -1.68 23.22 -22.28
C GLN A 42 -3.10 22.85 -21.83
N ARG A 43 -4.10 23.65 -22.17
CA ARG A 43 -5.52 23.37 -21.84
C ARG A 43 -6.04 22.07 -22.47
N VAL A 44 -5.65 21.78 -23.70
CA VAL A 44 -5.98 20.50 -24.35
C VAL A 44 -5.36 19.33 -23.56
N ARG A 45 -4.08 19.42 -23.20
CA ARG A 45 -3.43 18.38 -22.39
C ARG A 45 -4.04 18.22 -21.00
N GLU A 46 -4.46 19.31 -20.37
CA GLU A 46 -5.16 19.27 -19.07
C GLU A 46 -6.51 18.55 -19.23
N ALA A 47 -7.30 18.92 -20.25
CA ALA A 47 -8.58 18.27 -20.50
C ALA A 47 -8.46 16.79 -20.88
N GLU A 48 -7.45 16.41 -21.70
CA GLU A 48 -7.13 15.01 -22.00
C GLU A 48 -6.77 14.24 -20.73
N LYS A 49 -5.98 14.85 -19.84
CA LYS A 49 -5.59 14.25 -18.56
C LYS A 49 -6.79 14.03 -17.63
N ASP A 50 -7.67 15.02 -17.56
CA ASP A 50 -8.89 14.93 -16.74
C ASP A 50 -9.84 13.84 -17.27
N ALA A 51 -9.97 13.71 -18.59
CA ALA A 51 -10.76 12.64 -19.20
C ALA A 51 -10.17 11.25 -18.89
N ILE A 52 -8.84 11.09 -18.96
CA ILE A 52 -8.16 9.85 -18.60
C ILE A 52 -8.42 9.53 -17.12
N ILE A 53 -8.30 10.51 -16.24
CA ILE A 53 -8.53 10.33 -14.81
C ILE A 53 -9.97 9.92 -14.52
N ALA A 54 -10.96 10.52 -15.23
CA ALA A 54 -12.35 10.11 -15.10
C ALA A 54 -12.53 8.63 -15.49
N ASP A 55 -11.94 8.18 -16.61
CA ASP A 55 -11.97 6.79 -17.06
C ASP A 55 -11.37 5.81 -16.02
N TYR A 56 -10.39 6.26 -15.25
CA TYR A 56 -9.74 5.43 -14.22
C TYR A 56 -10.37 5.57 -12.84
N SER A 57 -11.24 6.57 -12.61
CA SER A 57 -12.00 6.66 -11.35
C SER A 57 -12.91 5.45 -11.15
N ASP A 58 -13.50 4.93 -12.23
CA ASP A 58 -14.36 3.74 -12.20
C ASP A 58 -13.54 2.43 -12.07
N LYS A 59 -12.22 2.51 -12.23
CA LYS A 59 -11.29 1.37 -12.13
C LYS A 59 -10.48 1.37 -10.84
N LEU A 60 -10.77 2.31 -9.92
CA LEU A 60 -10.17 2.26 -8.59
C LEU A 60 -10.49 0.92 -7.94
N GLY A 61 -9.51 0.35 -7.28
CA GLY A 61 -9.69 -0.94 -6.65
C GLY A 61 -9.54 -2.15 -7.59
N THR A 62 -9.13 -1.98 -8.84
CA THR A 62 -8.96 -3.09 -9.79
C THR A 62 -7.52 -3.36 -10.15
N LEU A 63 -7.27 -4.57 -10.64
CA LEU A 63 -5.99 -5.01 -11.19
C LEU A 63 -5.85 -4.59 -12.65
N VAL A 64 -4.72 -3.98 -12.99
CA VAL A 64 -4.35 -3.68 -14.38
C VAL A 64 -2.94 -4.18 -14.67
N THR A 65 -2.70 -4.58 -15.92
CA THR A 65 -1.34 -4.89 -16.40
C THR A 65 -0.80 -3.66 -17.10
N GLY A 66 0.30 -3.12 -16.58
CA GLY A 66 1.00 -1.99 -17.17
C GLY A 66 2.40 -2.32 -17.65
N MET A 67 3.01 -1.40 -18.38
CA MET A 67 4.39 -1.48 -18.85
C MET A 67 5.23 -0.37 -18.23
N ILE A 68 6.38 -0.72 -17.68
CA ILE A 68 7.29 0.24 -17.07
C ILE A 68 7.90 1.12 -18.16
N LEU A 69 7.63 2.44 -18.10
CA LEU A 69 8.13 3.41 -19.08
C LEU A 69 9.44 4.05 -18.67
N ARG A 70 9.54 4.49 -17.43
CA ARG A 70 10.71 5.21 -16.91
C ARG A 70 10.71 5.22 -15.39
N PHE A 71 11.83 5.61 -14.84
CA PHE A 71 12.00 5.90 -13.41
C PHE A 71 12.05 7.43 -13.22
N ASP A 72 11.30 7.93 -12.24
CA ASP A 72 11.28 9.33 -11.81
C ASP A 72 11.78 9.39 -10.36
N GLY A 73 13.10 9.48 -10.22
CA GLY A 73 13.78 9.27 -8.94
C GLY A 73 13.51 7.86 -8.38
N PRO A 74 12.97 7.72 -7.16
CA PRO A 74 12.65 6.43 -6.57
C PRO A 74 11.31 5.85 -7.08
N ASN A 75 10.54 6.63 -7.83
CA ASN A 75 9.21 6.24 -8.29
C ASN A 75 9.28 5.59 -9.67
N VAL A 76 8.37 4.66 -9.93
CA VAL A 76 8.24 3.98 -11.22
C VAL A 76 7.03 4.55 -11.96
N VAL A 77 7.22 4.97 -13.21
CA VAL A 77 6.14 5.42 -14.09
C VAL A 77 5.75 4.28 -15.02
N ILE A 78 4.47 3.93 -14.99
CA ILE A 78 3.91 2.76 -15.66
C ILE A 78 2.84 3.23 -16.65
N ASP A 79 2.91 2.73 -17.88
CA ASP A 79 1.84 2.87 -18.87
C ASP A 79 0.76 1.83 -18.57
N ILE A 80 -0.44 2.29 -18.33
CA ILE A 80 -1.60 1.45 -18.04
C ILE A 80 -2.61 1.41 -19.19
N GLY A 81 -2.14 1.76 -20.39
CA GLY A 81 -2.88 1.74 -21.65
C GLY A 81 -3.32 3.13 -22.11
N ARG A 82 -4.35 3.72 -21.54
CA ARG A 82 -4.80 5.08 -21.92
C ARG A 82 -4.04 6.20 -21.21
N GLY A 83 -3.34 5.88 -20.12
CA GLY A 83 -2.65 6.86 -19.31
C GLY A 83 -1.44 6.33 -18.61
N GLN A 84 -0.75 7.20 -17.91
CA GLN A 84 0.40 6.87 -17.08
C GLN A 84 -0.01 6.90 -15.61
N ALA A 85 0.43 5.88 -14.88
CA ALA A 85 0.32 5.78 -13.44
C ALA A 85 1.70 5.90 -12.79
N MET A 86 1.73 6.31 -11.56
CA MET A 86 2.93 6.38 -10.73
C MET A 86 2.84 5.31 -9.65
N MET A 87 3.89 4.54 -9.49
CA MET A 87 4.12 3.66 -8.35
C MET A 87 5.21 4.30 -7.49
N PRO A 88 4.86 4.92 -6.35
CA PRO A 88 5.82 5.42 -5.38
C PRO A 88 6.68 4.28 -4.83
N GLN A 89 7.87 4.59 -4.32
CA GLN A 89 8.75 3.58 -3.71
C GLN A 89 8.07 2.80 -2.57
N ALA A 90 7.24 3.47 -1.76
CA ALA A 90 6.49 2.83 -0.67
C ALA A 90 5.43 1.83 -1.16
N GLU A 91 4.99 1.95 -2.41
CA GLU A 91 4.01 1.06 -3.05
C GLU A 91 4.66 -0.02 -3.93
N ALA A 92 5.98 -0.01 -4.04
CA ALA A 92 6.74 -1.04 -4.71
C ALA A 92 7.01 -2.23 -3.77
N ILE A 93 7.17 -3.42 -4.32
CA ILE A 93 7.61 -4.59 -3.54
C ILE A 93 9.10 -4.40 -3.19
N PRO A 94 9.48 -4.47 -1.91
CA PRO A 94 10.88 -4.44 -1.51
C PRO A 94 11.69 -5.54 -2.22
N ASN A 95 12.89 -5.19 -2.69
CA ASN A 95 13.79 -6.10 -3.40
C ASN A 95 13.28 -6.67 -4.75
N GLU A 96 12.17 -6.15 -5.29
CA GLU A 96 11.77 -6.43 -6.66
C GLU A 96 12.53 -5.51 -7.62
N PHE A 97 13.17 -6.10 -8.64
CA PHE A 97 13.90 -5.34 -9.65
C PHE A 97 13.00 -5.03 -10.83
N TYR A 98 12.73 -3.76 -11.04
CA TYR A 98 11.94 -3.27 -12.17
C TYR A 98 12.84 -2.92 -13.36
N ARG A 99 12.41 -3.28 -14.57
CA ARG A 99 13.14 -2.99 -15.81
C ARG A 99 12.27 -2.22 -16.79
N LEU A 100 12.90 -1.36 -17.59
CA LEU A 100 12.19 -0.68 -18.68
C LEU A 100 11.54 -1.70 -19.63
N ASN A 101 10.34 -1.38 -20.10
CA ASN A 101 9.50 -2.22 -20.96
C ASN A 101 9.03 -3.54 -20.33
N GLN A 102 9.28 -3.76 -19.04
CA GLN A 102 8.72 -4.90 -18.31
C GLN A 102 7.23 -4.69 -18.10
N ARG A 103 6.45 -5.76 -18.32
CA ARG A 103 5.03 -5.80 -17.97
C ARG A 103 4.88 -6.26 -16.52
N VAL A 104 4.05 -5.56 -15.77
CA VAL A 104 3.78 -5.84 -14.36
C VAL A 104 2.29 -5.68 -14.09
N ALA A 105 1.73 -6.55 -13.27
CA ALA A 105 0.39 -6.36 -12.73
C ALA A 105 0.45 -5.39 -11.56
N VAL A 106 -0.41 -4.39 -11.56
CA VAL A 106 -0.49 -3.37 -10.52
C VAL A 106 -1.93 -3.14 -10.11
N TYR A 107 -2.14 -2.82 -8.84
CA TYR A 107 -3.42 -2.44 -8.27
C TYR A 107 -3.60 -0.93 -8.35
N ILE A 108 -4.72 -0.45 -8.89
CA ILE A 108 -5.04 0.97 -8.93
C ILE A 108 -5.53 1.38 -7.54
N LYS A 109 -4.66 2.03 -6.77
CA LYS A 109 -4.91 2.32 -5.37
C LYS A 109 -5.76 3.56 -5.16
N GLU A 110 -5.33 4.67 -5.77
CA GLU A 110 -5.97 5.97 -5.60
C GLU A 110 -5.63 6.93 -6.73
N ILE A 111 -6.39 8.01 -6.82
CA ILE A 111 -6.06 9.19 -7.62
C ILE A 111 -5.66 10.28 -6.64
N ARG A 112 -4.41 10.74 -6.73
CA ARG A 112 -3.82 11.73 -5.82
C ARG A 112 -3.67 13.07 -6.52
N ASP A 113 -4.03 14.14 -5.82
CA ASP A 113 -3.72 15.51 -6.27
C ASP A 113 -2.25 15.82 -5.97
N THR A 114 -1.52 16.23 -7.00
CA THR A 114 -0.13 16.65 -6.92
C THR A 114 0.02 18.06 -7.47
N TYR A 115 1.16 18.72 -7.22
CA TYR A 115 1.46 20.03 -7.78
C TYR A 115 1.48 20.03 -9.34
N LYS A 116 1.61 18.85 -9.97
CA LYS A 116 1.52 18.66 -11.44
C LYS A 116 0.10 18.26 -11.91
N GLY A 117 -0.91 18.39 -11.04
CA GLY A 117 -2.28 17.94 -11.26
C GLY A 117 -2.52 16.52 -10.75
N LYS A 118 -3.68 15.96 -11.08
CA LYS A 118 -4.08 14.61 -10.64
C LYS A 118 -3.19 13.54 -11.23
N THR A 119 -2.87 12.54 -10.43
CA THR A 119 -2.01 11.41 -10.81
C THR A 119 -2.60 10.11 -10.29
N ILE A 120 -2.64 9.08 -11.13
CA ILE A 120 -3.08 7.74 -10.75
C ILE A 120 -1.95 7.06 -9.99
N ILE A 121 -2.21 6.65 -8.76
CA ILE A 121 -1.26 5.91 -7.93
C ILE A 121 -1.60 4.43 -8.00
N VAL A 122 -0.60 3.64 -8.31
CA VAL A 122 -0.70 2.19 -8.35
C VAL A 122 0.22 1.55 -7.33
N SER A 123 -0.14 0.37 -6.88
CA SER A 123 0.59 -0.36 -5.85
C SER A 123 0.85 -1.80 -6.26
N ARG A 124 2.03 -2.29 -5.89
CA ARG A 124 2.37 -3.72 -5.84
C ARG A 124 2.51 -4.22 -4.40
N ALA A 125 2.62 -3.31 -3.44
CA ALA A 125 2.72 -3.65 -2.02
C ALA A 125 1.37 -3.81 -1.32
N ALA A 126 0.28 -3.28 -1.87
CA ALA A 126 -1.06 -3.34 -1.28
C ALA A 126 -1.56 -4.79 -1.13
N PRO A 127 -2.20 -5.14 0.01
CA PRO A 127 -2.81 -6.47 0.21
C PRO A 127 -3.89 -6.79 -0.84
N GLU A 128 -4.62 -5.78 -1.29
CA GLU A 128 -5.68 -5.89 -2.28
C GLU A 128 -5.17 -6.43 -3.63
N LEU A 129 -3.89 -6.15 -3.97
CA LEU A 129 -3.26 -6.75 -5.15
C LEU A 129 -3.34 -8.29 -5.11
N VAL A 130 -3.07 -8.88 -3.94
CA VAL A 130 -3.12 -10.34 -3.77
C VAL A 130 -4.55 -10.85 -3.98
N LYS A 131 -5.55 -10.15 -3.43
CA LYS A 131 -6.97 -10.48 -3.61
C LYS A 131 -7.35 -10.50 -5.10
N GLU A 132 -6.98 -9.46 -5.83
CA GLU A 132 -7.29 -9.33 -7.26
C GLU A 132 -6.53 -10.37 -8.11
N LEU A 133 -5.30 -10.72 -7.73
CA LEU A 133 -4.56 -11.79 -8.39
C LEU A 133 -5.24 -13.14 -8.19
N PHE A 134 -5.72 -13.44 -6.98
CA PHE A 134 -6.51 -14.65 -6.74
C PHE A 134 -7.83 -14.64 -7.51
N ALA A 135 -8.53 -13.52 -7.57
CA ALA A 135 -9.77 -13.40 -8.34
C ALA A 135 -9.55 -13.66 -9.84
N ARG A 136 -8.37 -13.31 -10.37
CA ARG A 136 -7.96 -13.59 -11.76
C ARG A 136 -7.60 -15.05 -12.00
N GLU A 137 -6.84 -15.66 -11.09
CA GLU A 137 -6.29 -17.02 -11.27
C GLU A 137 -7.23 -18.14 -10.77
N VAL A 138 -8.17 -17.81 -9.88
CA VAL A 138 -9.08 -18.76 -9.24
C VAL A 138 -10.52 -18.41 -9.60
N PRO A 139 -11.15 -19.16 -10.53
CA PRO A 139 -12.52 -18.87 -10.99
C PRO A 139 -13.55 -18.82 -9.86
N GLU A 140 -13.40 -19.67 -8.83
CA GLU A 140 -14.27 -19.73 -7.67
C GLU A 140 -14.19 -18.44 -6.82
N VAL A 141 -13.03 -17.80 -6.76
CA VAL A 141 -12.86 -16.49 -6.11
C VAL A 141 -13.45 -15.39 -7.00
N GLY A 142 -13.20 -15.45 -8.30
CA GLY A 142 -13.76 -14.49 -9.27
C GLY A 142 -15.30 -14.54 -9.35
N ALA A 143 -15.89 -15.73 -9.18
CA ALA A 143 -17.34 -15.92 -9.14
C ALA A 143 -17.98 -15.59 -7.78
N GLY A 144 -17.17 -15.48 -6.71
CA GLY A 144 -17.65 -15.24 -5.35
C GLY A 144 -18.07 -16.50 -4.59
N SER A 145 -17.90 -17.70 -5.16
CA SER A 145 -18.16 -18.98 -4.46
C SER A 145 -17.12 -19.27 -3.38
N VAL A 146 -15.92 -18.67 -3.50
CA VAL A 146 -14.88 -18.61 -2.47
C VAL A 146 -14.57 -17.16 -2.16
N GLU A 147 -14.65 -16.78 -0.89
CA GLU A 147 -14.37 -15.43 -0.42
C GLU A 147 -13.03 -15.38 0.31
N ILE A 148 -12.19 -14.38 -0.02
CA ILE A 148 -11.02 -14.03 0.78
C ILE A 148 -11.48 -13.08 1.88
N VAL A 149 -11.50 -13.57 3.11
CA VAL A 149 -12.03 -12.86 4.30
C VAL A 149 -11.02 -11.86 4.85
N ALA A 150 -9.75 -12.27 4.92
CA ALA A 150 -8.67 -11.45 5.46
C ALA A 150 -7.35 -11.73 4.76
N ILE A 151 -6.50 -10.72 4.71
CA ILE A 151 -5.15 -10.81 4.14
C ILE A 151 -4.17 -10.13 5.11
N ALA A 152 -3.13 -10.86 5.49
CA ALA A 152 -2.00 -10.32 6.22
C ALA A 152 -0.75 -10.45 5.34
N ARG A 153 -0.14 -9.32 4.94
CA ARG A 153 0.94 -9.28 3.95
C ARG A 153 2.18 -8.57 4.48
N GLU A 154 3.31 -9.18 4.24
CA GLU A 154 4.63 -8.55 4.23
C GLU A 154 5.15 -8.62 2.79
N ALA A 155 4.92 -7.53 2.04
CA ALA A 155 5.18 -7.47 0.60
C ALA A 155 6.61 -7.91 0.25
N GLY A 156 6.74 -8.78 -0.75
CA GLY A 156 8.02 -9.35 -1.18
C GLY A 156 8.58 -10.47 -0.30
N HIS A 157 7.91 -10.79 0.80
CA HIS A 157 8.35 -11.84 1.73
C HIS A 157 7.32 -12.95 1.86
N ARG A 158 6.20 -12.66 2.52
CA ARG A 158 5.18 -13.66 2.80
C ARG A 158 3.80 -13.03 3.00
N THR A 159 2.78 -13.73 2.53
CA THR A 159 1.37 -13.35 2.72
C THR A 159 0.61 -14.54 3.31
N LYS A 160 -0.27 -14.26 4.27
CA LYS A 160 -1.32 -15.19 4.71
C LYS A 160 -2.67 -14.68 4.24
N ILE A 161 -3.45 -15.53 3.61
CA ILE A 161 -4.84 -15.24 3.23
C ILE A 161 -5.76 -16.19 3.96
N SER A 162 -6.90 -15.65 4.41
CA SER A 162 -7.96 -16.45 5.01
C SER A 162 -9.12 -16.54 4.03
N VAL A 163 -9.54 -17.78 3.74
CA VAL A 163 -10.56 -18.08 2.75
C VAL A 163 -11.71 -18.86 3.35
N LYS A 164 -12.94 -18.62 2.87
CA LYS A 164 -14.12 -19.41 3.20
C LYS A 164 -14.93 -19.70 1.95
N SER A 165 -15.67 -20.79 1.95
CA SER A 165 -16.69 -21.05 0.94
C SER A 165 -17.99 -20.33 1.30
N THR A 166 -18.68 -19.82 0.27
CA THR A 166 -20.05 -19.29 0.36
C THR A 166 -21.08 -20.33 -0.09
N GLU A 167 -20.62 -21.44 -0.66
CA GLU A 167 -21.45 -22.53 -1.18
C GLU A 167 -21.05 -23.86 -0.55
N ASP A 168 -22.04 -24.70 -0.26
CA ASP A 168 -21.80 -26.04 0.29
C ASP A 168 -21.08 -26.95 -0.72
N GLY A 169 -20.11 -27.71 -0.23
CA GLY A 169 -19.38 -28.70 -1.02
C GLY A 169 -18.18 -28.17 -1.79
N ILE A 170 -17.86 -26.88 -1.67
CA ILE A 170 -16.64 -26.30 -2.25
C ILE A 170 -15.57 -26.22 -1.16
N ASP A 171 -14.40 -26.82 -1.43
CA ASP A 171 -13.20 -26.66 -0.61
C ASP A 171 -12.52 -25.32 -0.96
N PRO A 172 -12.55 -24.31 -0.05
CA PRO A 172 -12.00 -23.01 -0.35
C PRO A 172 -10.47 -23.01 -0.45
N VAL A 173 -9.80 -23.84 0.33
CA VAL A 173 -8.34 -23.95 0.32
C VAL A 173 -7.88 -24.68 -0.93
N GLY A 174 -8.50 -25.84 -1.22
CA GLY A 174 -8.19 -26.63 -2.42
C GLY A 174 -8.44 -25.85 -3.72
N SER A 175 -9.50 -25.05 -3.78
CA SER A 175 -9.81 -24.17 -4.92
C SER A 175 -8.72 -23.14 -5.17
N CYS A 176 -8.22 -22.49 -4.12
CA CYS A 176 -7.16 -21.49 -4.20
C CYS A 176 -5.78 -22.10 -4.51
N VAL A 177 -5.49 -23.28 -3.96
CA VAL A 177 -4.22 -24.01 -4.25
C VAL A 177 -4.21 -24.52 -5.68
N GLY A 178 -5.31 -25.12 -6.11
CA GLY A 178 -5.44 -25.76 -7.42
C GLY A 178 -4.69 -27.09 -7.51
N GLN A 179 -4.87 -27.82 -8.63
CA GLN A 179 -4.19 -29.09 -8.82
C GLN A 179 -2.67 -28.93 -8.78
N LYS A 180 -2.02 -29.67 -7.88
CA LYS A 180 -0.56 -29.62 -7.65
C LYS A 180 -0.03 -28.21 -7.37
N GLY A 181 -0.88 -27.31 -6.85
CA GLY A 181 -0.48 -25.95 -6.51
C GLY A 181 -0.34 -24.98 -7.70
N ILE A 182 -0.84 -25.32 -8.88
CA ILE A 182 -0.64 -24.49 -10.09
C ILE A 182 -1.20 -23.09 -9.92
N ARG A 183 -2.39 -22.93 -9.30
CA ARG A 183 -3.06 -21.63 -9.18
C ARG A 183 -2.30 -20.71 -8.20
N VAL A 184 -2.00 -21.20 -7.01
CA VAL A 184 -1.23 -20.43 -6.03
C VAL A 184 0.18 -20.12 -6.55
N GLN A 185 0.79 -21.04 -7.30
CA GLN A 185 2.11 -20.82 -7.89
C GLN A 185 2.09 -19.72 -8.98
N ALA A 186 1.00 -19.58 -9.74
CA ALA A 186 0.84 -18.47 -10.69
C ALA A 186 0.84 -17.12 -9.97
N VAL A 187 0.13 -17.01 -8.84
CA VAL A 187 0.12 -15.79 -8.01
C VAL A 187 1.52 -15.54 -7.39
N ILE A 188 2.16 -16.58 -6.85
CA ILE A 188 3.53 -16.49 -6.30
C ILE A 188 4.52 -15.97 -7.36
N ASN A 189 4.43 -16.47 -8.57
CA ASN A 189 5.29 -16.05 -9.68
C ASN A 189 5.06 -14.58 -10.08
N GLU A 190 3.80 -14.14 -10.12
CA GLU A 190 3.46 -12.73 -10.39
C GLU A 190 4.00 -11.79 -9.30
N LEU A 191 4.06 -12.25 -8.04
CA LEU A 191 4.60 -11.53 -6.89
C LEU A 191 6.10 -11.76 -6.67
N ASN A 192 6.83 -12.17 -7.72
CA ASN A 192 8.28 -12.37 -7.69
C ASN A 192 8.77 -13.34 -6.60
N GLY A 193 7.99 -14.40 -6.34
CA GLY A 193 8.37 -15.45 -5.38
C GLY A 193 7.93 -15.19 -3.93
N GLU A 194 7.05 -14.22 -3.69
CA GLU A 194 6.43 -13.99 -2.38
C GLU A 194 5.66 -15.24 -1.93
N LYS A 195 5.99 -15.78 -0.76
CA LYS A 195 5.34 -17.00 -0.24
C LYS A 195 3.92 -16.70 0.19
N ILE A 196 2.99 -17.61 -0.15
CA ILE A 196 1.58 -17.45 0.19
C ILE A 196 1.11 -18.66 0.99
N ASP A 197 0.59 -18.40 2.19
CA ASP A 197 -0.09 -19.37 3.04
C ASP A 197 -1.61 -19.16 2.92
N ILE A 198 -2.33 -20.21 2.59
CA ILE A 198 -3.78 -20.20 2.49
C ILE A 198 -4.35 -20.87 3.73
N VAL A 199 -5.18 -20.14 4.46
CA VAL A 199 -5.75 -20.54 5.75
C VAL A 199 -7.28 -20.61 5.61
N GLU A 200 -7.87 -21.69 6.06
CA GLU A 200 -9.32 -21.79 6.12
C GLU A 200 -9.86 -20.90 7.24
N TYR A 201 -10.85 -20.07 6.91
CA TYR A 201 -11.56 -19.27 7.89
C TYR A 201 -12.52 -20.12 8.71
N SER A 202 -12.50 -20.00 10.01
CA SER A 202 -13.48 -20.60 10.91
C SER A 202 -14.12 -19.54 11.81
N THR A 203 -15.42 -19.67 12.03
CA THR A 203 -16.14 -18.89 13.05
C THR A 203 -15.74 -19.31 14.47
N ASN A 204 -15.23 -20.53 14.63
CA ASN A 204 -14.61 -21.00 15.86
C ASN A 204 -13.18 -20.39 15.93
N LEU A 205 -13.02 -19.40 16.79
CA LEU A 205 -11.77 -18.66 16.91
C LEU A 205 -10.57 -19.55 17.29
N VAL A 206 -10.79 -20.60 18.07
CA VAL A 206 -9.74 -21.57 18.44
C VAL A 206 -9.22 -22.31 17.21
N GLU A 207 -10.12 -22.78 16.36
CA GLU A 207 -9.77 -23.45 15.10
C GLU A 207 -9.09 -22.47 14.13
N TYR A 208 -9.61 -21.25 14.05
CA TYR A 208 -9.03 -20.23 13.19
C TYR A 208 -7.59 -19.85 13.62
N VAL A 209 -7.35 -19.72 14.94
CA VAL A 209 -5.99 -19.50 15.47
C VAL A 209 -5.07 -20.66 15.12
N LYS A 210 -5.55 -21.90 15.26
CA LYS A 210 -4.79 -23.10 14.88
C LYS A 210 -4.41 -23.08 13.41
N ALA A 211 -5.36 -22.80 12.54
CA ALA A 211 -5.11 -22.70 11.11
C ALA A 211 -4.15 -21.54 10.77
N ALA A 212 -4.30 -20.37 11.42
CA ALA A 212 -3.45 -19.20 11.18
C ALA A 212 -2.00 -19.38 11.59
N LEU A 213 -1.71 -20.22 12.61
CA LEU A 213 -0.35 -20.51 13.09
C LEU A 213 0.32 -21.68 12.38
N ALA A 214 -0.38 -22.35 11.46
CA ALA A 214 0.24 -23.40 10.66
C ALA A 214 1.59 -22.91 10.05
N PRO A 215 2.62 -23.78 9.95
CA PRO A 215 2.59 -25.23 10.10
C PRO A 215 2.82 -25.78 11.55
N ALA A 216 2.81 -24.93 12.58
CA ALA A 216 2.90 -25.43 13.95
C ALA A 216 1.64 -26.20 14.37
N GLU A 217 1.80 -27.23 15.18
CA GLU A 217 0.73 -28.14 15.59
C GLU A 217 0.80 -28.45 17.10
N GLY A 218 -0.26 -29.08 17.63
CA GLY A 218 -0.26 -29.66 18.97
C GLY A 218 -0.29 -28.63 20.12
N PHE A 219 -0.79 -27.43 19.89
CA PHE A 219 -0.80 -26.36 20.89
C PHE A 219 -2.19 -26.10 21.49
N GLU A 220 -2.19 -25.52 22.67
CA GLU A 220 -3.38 -25.07 23.38
C GLU A 220 -3.59 -23.57 23.16
N VAL A 221 -4.86 -23.19 22.99
CA VAL A 221 -5.27 -21.82 22.73
C VAL A 221 -6.15 -21.32 23.87
N ASN A 222 -5.81 -20.21 24.47
CA ASN A 222 -6.62 -19.49 25.45
C ASN A 222 -6.94 -18.08 24.91
N ILE A 223 -8.21 -17.73 24.85
CA ILE A 223 -8.71 -16.51 24.23
C ILE A 223 -9.32 -15.61 25.28
N ASP A 224 -8.86 -14.37 25.33
CA ASP A 224 -9.47 -13.27 26.08
C ASP A 224 -10.03 -12.25 25.08
N GLU A 225 -11.30 -12.44 24.74
CA GLU A 225 -12.01 -11.57 23.77
C GLU A 225 -12.10 -10.12 24.25
N SER A 226 -12.22 -9.91 25.59
CA SER A 226 -12.34 -8.58 26.16
C SER A 226 -11.10 -7.73 25.95
N LYS A 227 -9.93 -8.36 25.89
CA LYS A 227 -8.63 -7.74 25.64
C LYS A 227 -8.15 -7.96 24.20
N ARG A 228 -8.96 -8.60 23.35
CA ARG A 228 -8.55 -9.04 22.00
C ARG A 228 -7.19 -9.74 22.01
N LYS A 229 -7.02 -10.66 22.97
CA LYS A 229 -5.75 -11.34 23.20
C LYS A 229 -5.91 -12.85 23.10
N VAL A 230 -5.00 -13.47 22.38
CA VAL A 230 -4.88 -14.91 22.26
C VAL A 230 -3.56 -15.33 22.87
N THR A 231 -3.60 -16.27 23.82
CA THR A 231 -2.40 -16.89 24.38
C THR A 231 -2.31 -18.31 23.88
N VAL A 232 -1.20 -18.64 23.22
CA VAL A 232 -0.95 -19.96 22.62
C VAL A 232 0.20 -20.62 23.36
N THR A 233 -0.04 -21.80 23.91
CA THR A 233 0.98 -22.63 24.54
C THR A 233 1.35 -23.75 23.59
N VAL A 234 2.58 -23.76 23.10
CA VAL A 234 3.07 -24.70 22.09
C VAL A 234 4.10 -25.64 22.68
N PRO A 235 4.20 -26.91 22.23
CA PRO A 235 5.34 -27.76 22.53
C PRO A 235 6.66 -27.07 22.14
N ASP A 236 7.70 -27.29 22.92
CA ASP A 236 8.98 -26.58 22.73
C ASP A 236 9.61 -26.84 21.36
N ASP A 237 9.42 -28.02 20.79
CA ASP A 237 9.83 -28.37 19.42
C ASP A 237 9.05 -27.62 18.34
N GLN A 238 7.82 -27.16 18.63
CA GLN A 238 6.96 -26.38 17.71
C GLN A 238 7.11 -24.87 17.87
N LEU A 239 7.74 -24.41 18.95
CA LEU A 239 7.84 -22.99 19.30
C LEU A 239 8.48 -22.18 18.17
N SER A 240 9.58 -22.67 17.60
CA SER A 240 10.27 -21.99 16.48
C SER A 240 9.43 -21.94 15.21
N LEU A 241 8.57 -22.93 14.96
CA LEU A 241 7.66 -22.95 13.81
C LEU A 241 6.49 -21.97 14.02
N ALA A 242 5.91 -21.95 15.23
CA ALA A 242 4.81 -21.05 15.57
C ALA A 242 5.23 -19.58 15.47
N ILE A 243 6.42 -19.24 15.98
CA ILE A 243 6.98 -17.88 15.88
C ILE A 243 7.41 -17.58 14.45
N GLY A 244 8.09 -18.50 13.80
CA GLY A 244 8.69 -18.33 12.48
C GLY A 244 9.95 -17.47 12.49
N ARG A 245 10.66 -17.42 11.36
CA ARG A 245 11.89 -16.63 11.21
C ARG A 245 11.61 -15.15 11.45
N GLY A 246 12.30 -14.54 12.41
CA GLY A 246 12.10 -13.12 12.76
C GLY A 246 10.69 -12.78 13.26
N GLY A 247 9.95 -13.78 13.79
CA GLY A 247 8.57 -13.58 14.27
C GLY A 247 7.52 -13.45 13.16
N GLN A 248 7.89 -13.72 11.90
CA GLN A 248 7.02 -13.48 10.74
C GLN A 248 5.72 -14.28 10.79
N ASN A 249 5.78 -15.58 11.15
CA ASN A 249 4.57 -16.41 11.20
C ASN A 249 3.57 -15.90 12.24
N ALA A 250 4.06 -15.61 13.45
CA ALA A 250 3.26 -15.07 14.54
C ALA A 250 2.66 -13.69 14.19
N ARG A 251 3.47 -12.80 13.60
CA ARG A 251 3.04 -11.45 13.21
C ARG A 251 1.97 -11.47 12.12
N LEU A 252 2.15 -12.28 11.08
CA LEU A 252 1.13 -12.44 10.03
C LEU A 252 -0.14 -13.09 10.56
N ALA A 253 -0.03 -14.09 11.47
CA ALA A 253 -1.19 -14.69 12.12
C ALA A 253 -1.93 -13.66 12.98
N ALA A 254 -1.23 -12.86 13.78
CA ALA A 254 -1.81 -11.81 14.59
C ALA A 254 -2.57 -10.76 13.74
N LYS A 255 -1.96 -10.31 12.62
CA LYS A 255 -2.61 -9.41 11.66
C LYS A 255 -3.85 -10.06 11.02
N LEU A 256 -3.77 -11.32 10.63
CA LEU A 256 -4.87 -12.05 9.99
C LEU A 256 -6.07 -12.21 10.94
N LEU A 257 -5.79 -12.52 12.21
CA LEU A 257 -6.79 -12.71 13.25
C LEU A 257 -7.36 -11.39 13.80
N GLY A 258 -6.61 -10.29 13.69
CA GLY A 258 -6.93 -9.02 14.34
C GLY A 258 -6.84 -9.07 15.86
N PHE A 259 -6.03 -9.99 16.41
CA PHE A 259 -5.81 -10.19 17.84
C PHE A 259 -4.33 -10.06 18.18
N LYS A 260 -4.05 -9.64 19.43
CA LYS A 260 -2.72 -9.80 19.99
C LYS A 260 -2.46 -11.28 20.25
N VAL A 261 -1.38 -11.82 19.71
CA VAL A 261 -1.00 -13.24 19.86
C VAL A 261 0.23 -13.34 20.73
N ASP A 262 0.08 -13.98 21.89
CA ASP A 262 1.18 -14.31 22.79
C ASP A 262 1.48 -15.80 22.66
N ILE A 263 2.72 -16.14 22.27
CA ILE A 263 3.16 -17.53 22.11
C ILE A 263 4.18 -17.84 23.20
N LYS A 264 4.03 -18.97 23.87
CA LYS A 264 4.94 -19.48 24.90
C LYS A 264 5.16 -20.99 24.73
N GLY A 265 6.35 -21.45 25.04
CA GLY A 265 6.65 -22.87 25.18
C GLY A 265 6.05 -23.46 26.45
N VAL A 266 5.89 -24.77 26.49
CA VAL A 266 5.42 -25.49 27.70
C VAL A 266 6.41 -25.35 28.86
N THR A 267 7.71 -25.46 28.58
CA THR A 267 8.79 -25.37 29.59
C THR A 267 9.45 -23.99 29.64
N ASP A 268 9.24 -23.14 28.60
CA ASP A 268 9.85 -21.82 28.52
C ASP A 268 8.94 -20.77 29.20
N SER A 269 9.49 -20.08 30.21
CA SER A 269 8.82 -18.95 30.86
C SER A 269 8.82 -17.66 30.03
N GLY A 270 9.48 -17.64 28.88
CA GLY A 270 9.52 -16.53 27.95
C GLY A 270 8.19 -16.40 27.17
N VAL A 271 7.64 -15.21 27.10
CA VAL A 271 6.43 -14.92 26.30
C VAL A 271 6.83 -14.11 25.08
N HIS A 272 6.59 -14.65 23.89
CA HIS A 272 6.72 -13.93 22.63
C HIS A 272 5.40 -13.27 22.26
N SER A 273 5.28 -11.97 22.57
CA SER A 273 4.09 -11.18 22.25
C SER A 273 4.19 -10.53 20.88
N VAL A 274 3.14 -10.72 20.07
CA VAL A 274 3.00 -10.06 18.75
C VAL A 274 1.60 -9.46 18.66
N THR A 275 1.53 -8.20 18.29
CA THR A 275 0.25 -7.52 18.05
C THR A 275 -0.11 -7.56 16.58
N GLY A 276 -1.39 -7.85 16.29
CA GLY A 276 -1.98 -7.74 14.96
C GLY A 276 -2.50 -6.34 14.64
N GLU A 277 -2.07 -5.34 15.42
CA GLU A 277 -2.46 -3.96 15.20
C GLU A 277 -2.01 -3.47 13.83
N GLU A 278 -2.82 -2.61 13.24
CA GLU A 278 -2.49 -1.94 11.98
C GLU A 278 -1.09 -1.32 12.07
N GLU A 279 -0.29 -1.53 11.02
CA GLU A 279 0.95 -0.79 10.87
C GLU A 279 0.59 0.68 10.67
N PHE A 280 0.79 1.46 11.71
CA PHE A 280 0.74 2.91 11.59
C PHE A 280 1.94 3.40 10.76
N GLU A 281 1.81 4.55 10.14
CA GLU A 281 2.88 5.10 9.30
C GLU A 281 4.20 5.27 10.08
N ILE A 282 4.11 5.56 11.39
CA ILE A 282 5.27 5.64 12.31
C ILE A 282 6.02 4.31 12.48
N ASP A 283 5.39 3.17 12.23
CA ASP A 283 6.04 1.85 12.36
C ASP A 283 7.10 1.63 11.28
N ARG A 284 6.94 2.30 10.14
CA ARG A 284 7.90 2.28 9.04
C ARG A 284 9.22 2.98 9.37
N LEU A 285 9.23 3.78 10.44
CA LEU A 285 10.43 4.47 10.92
C LEU A 285 11.37 3.55 11.69
N GLY A 286 10.93 2.33 12.06
CA GLY A 286 11.75 1.37 12.81
C GLY A 286 12.12 1.83 14.21
N LEU A 287 11.26 2.61 14.86
CA LEU A 287 11.46 3.14 16.20
C LEU A 287 11.49 2.03 17.26
N GLY A 288 12.26 2.23 18.32
CA GLY A 288 12.25 1.32 19.47
C GLY A 288 10.84 1.15 20.06
N SER A 289 10.49 -0.06 20.51
CA SER A 289 9.14 -0.40 20.98
C SER A 289 8.58 0.53 22.08
N LYS A 290 9.44 1.02 22.98
CA LYS A 290 9.03 1.99 24.01
C LYS A 290 8.58 3.31 23.41
N VAL A 291 9.36 3.87 22.51
CA VAL A 291 9.06 5.13 21.80
C VAL A 291 7.79 4.97 20.98
N ARG A 292 7.69 3.90 20.20
CA ARG A 292 6.49 3.56 19.42
C ARG A 292 5.22 3.55 20.27
N ASN A 293 5.24 2.79 21.36
CA ASN A 293 4.07 2.65 22.23
C ASN A 293 3.67 4.00 22.85
N THR A 294 4.64 4.78 23.28
CA THR A 294 4.37 6.14 23.82
C THR A 294 3.77 7.05 22.76
N LEU A 295 4.21 6.99 21.52
CA LEU A 295 3.61 7.76 20.41
C LEU A 295 2.16 7.34 20.14
N LEU A 296 1.88 6.03 20.19
CA LEU A 296 0.52 5.52 20.02
C LEU A 296 -0.40 5.93 21.18
N ASP A 297 0.09 5.91 22.43
CA ASP A 297 -0.65 6.39 23.61
C ASP A 297 -1.00 7.88 23.46
N LEU A 298 -0.13 8.66 22.82
CA LEU A 298 -0.36 10.07 22.47
C LEU A 298 -1.17 10.26 21.18
N LYS A 299 -1.71 9.17 20.59
CA LYS A 299 -2.48 9.14 19.33
C LYS A 299 -1.73 9.75 18.14
N ILE A 300 -0.42 9.57 18.09
CA ILE A 300 0.43 9.96 16.96
C ILE A 300 0.63 8.70 16.11
N THR A 301 0.04 8.66 14.93
CA THR A 301 0.00 7.49 14.07
C THR A 301 0.66 7.72 12.71
N THR A 302 0.83 8.98 12.31
CA THR A 302 1.45 9.36 11.03
C THR A 302 2.81 10.02 11.23
N VAL A 303 3.69 9.88 10.23
CA VAL A 303 5.03 10.49 10.26
C VAL A 303 4.92 12.01 10.25
N LYS A 304 3.93 12.56 9.58
CA LYS A 304 3.68 14.01 9.54
C LYS A 304 3.30 14.57 10.91
N GLU A 305 2.39 13.93 11.63
CA GLU A 305 2.03 14.32 13.00
C GLU A 305 3.21 14.24 13.96
N LEU A 306 4.06 13.23 13.78
CA LEU A 306 5.28 13.07 14.56
C LEU A 306 6.28 14.17 14.27
N GLU A 307 6.49 14.54 13.01
CA GLU A 307 7.38 15.63 12.61
C GLU A 307 6.92 16.97 13.19
N GLU A 308 5.62 17.30 13.06
CA GLU A 308 5.04 18.54 13.59
C GLU A 308 5.17 18.66 15.12
N LYS A 309 5.14 17.54 15.83
CA LYS A 309 5.17 17.47 17.30
C LYS A 309 6.53 17.08 17.88
N LEU A 310 7.52 16.77 17.05
CA LEU A 310 8.81 16.20 17.46
C LEU A 310 9.53 17.04 18.52
N GLU A 311 9.58 18.35 18.34
CA GLU A 311 10.20 19.28 19.31
C GLU A 311 9.48 19.27 20.67
N SER A 312 8.14 19.19 20.69
CA SER A 312 7.36 19.14 21.94
C SER A 312 7.49 17.81 22.67
N LEU A 313 7.83 16.74 21.94
CA LEU A 313 8.00 15.38 22.46
C LEU A 313 9.44 15.08 22.90
N LYS A 314 10.36 16.01 22.72
CA LYS A 314 11.79 15.81 23.01
C LYS A 314 12.03 15.27 24.42
N ALA A 315 11.52 15.93 25.44
CA ALA A 315 11.70 15.52 26.83
C ALA A 315 11.13 14.11 27.09
N THR A 316 9.95 13.81 26.56
CA THR A 316 9.29 12.52 26.71
C THR A 316 10.07 11.39 26.04
N ILE A 317 10.59 11.63 24.84
CA ILE A 317 11.36 10.63 24.07
C ILE A 317 12.74 10.41 24.70
N GLU A 318 13.43 11.47 25.14
CA GLU A 318 14.74 11.39 25.79
C GLU A 318 14.67 10.72 27.18
N GLU A 319 13.55 10.82 27.88
CA GLU A 319 13.31 10.12 29.15
C GLU A 319 13.23 8.59 28.95
N LEU A 320 12.69 8.14 27.81
CA LEU A 320 12.58 6.73 27.46
C LEU A 320 13.92 6.13 27.01
N ASP A 321 14.66 6.87 26.18
CA ASP A 321 16.01 6.57 25.69
C ASP A 321 16.70 7.86 25.26
N PRO A 322 17.85 8.24 25.87
CA PRO A 322 18.57 9.49 25.53
C PRO A 322 19.01 9.63 24.07
N ARG A 323 19.07 8.54 23.31
CA ARG A 323 19.43 8.53 21.88
C ARG A 323 18.22 8.54 20.96
N ALA A 324 17.06 8.15 21.48
CA ALA A 324 15.86 7.93 20.66
C ALA A 324 15.36 9.19 19.95
N TYR A 325 15.49 10.36 20.54
CA TYR A 325 15.11 11.63 19.90
C TYR A 325 15.89 11.88 18.60
N VAL A 326 17.23 11.71 18.66
CA VAL A 326 18.10 11.92 17.49
C VAL A 326 17.86 10.84 16.43
N GLU A 327 17.63 9.59 16.86
CA GLU A 327 17.32 8.48 15.96
C GLU A 327 15.97 8.67 15.28
N THR A 328 14.95 9.14 16.01
CA THR A 328 13.62 9.46 15.47
C THR A 328 13.72 10.57 14.40
N GLY A 329 14.43 11.66 14.68
CA GLY A 329 14.65 12.73 13.71
C GLY A 329 15.36 12.24 12.43
N LYS A 330 16.37 11.37 12.56
CA LYS A 330 17.04 10.74 11.41
C LYS A 330 16.12 9.79 10.65
N ALA A 331 15.25 9.07 11.33
CA ALA A 331 14.30 8.15 10.71
C ALA A 331 13.24 8.93 9.89
N ILE A 332 12.72 10.02 10.44
CA ILE A 332 11.82 10.95 9.71
C ILE A 332 12.50 11.50 8.46
N ALA A 333 13.73 11.99 8.58
CA ALA A 333 14.47 12.54 7.44
C ALA A 333 14.79 11.51 6.34
N ARG A 334 14.77 10.21 6.64
CA ARG A 334 14.94 9.13 5.66
C ARG A 334 13.62 8.70 5.03
N PHE A 335 12.50 9.01 5.68
CA PHE A 335 11.17 8.63 5.22
C PHE A 335 10.70 9.49 4.06
N TYR A 336 11.10 10.76 4.01
CA TYR A 336 10.87 11.71 2.92
C TYR A 336 12.04 11.72 1.93
#